data_9e23b4d0a9368c501857810939b3fbbd
#
_entry.id   9e23b4d0a9368c501857810939b3fbbd
#
_cell.length_a   1.000
_cell.length_b   1.000
_cell.length_c   1.000
_cell.angle_alpha   90.00
_cell.angle_beta   90.00
_cell.angle_gamma   90.00
#
_symmetry.space_group_name_H-M   'P 1'
#
loop_
_entity.id
_entity.type
_entity.pdbx_description
1 polymer ?
#
loop_
_entity_poly.entity_id
_entity_poly.type
_entity_poly.pdbx_seq_one_letter_code
_entity_poly.pdbx_strand_id
1 'polypeptide(L)'
;NKVLWFKQNQPDIFKRTWKFLCYEDFVQHRLGLDPIMSHSLAARTMALDVRKGGWSDELLGIAGVPREMLPRTAASGTVVGTVPDSVADDIGLPRGIVVSTGGHDQPAGALGAGILESGEAVYATGTVDCICPIYKTYSVTEQTVAGNLCCYPSCVPGLYASIAFNFTGGSLLKWYRDTFAAEECRSAAESGRDVYEILCDSVPAAPEKLLILPHF
;
A
#
# COMPACT_ATOMS: atom_id res chain seq x y z
N ASN A 1 -8.59 -9.26 8.79
CA ASN A 1 -8.15 -9.36 10.20
C ASN A 1 -8.71 -8.23 11.08
N LYS A 2 -8.59 -6.93 10.69
CA LYS A 2 -9.06 -5.81 11.51
C LYS A 2 -10.58 -5.87 11.77
N VAL A 3 -11.40 -6.20 10.77
CA VAL A 3 -12.85 -6.35 10.91
C VAL A 3 -13.18 -7.48 11.89
N LEU A 4 -12.47 -8.61 11.81
CA LEU A 4 -12.64 -9.72 12.76
C LEU A 4 -12.27 -9.30 14.19
N TRP A 5 -11.25 -8.50 14.36
CA TRP A 5 -10.87 -7.98 15.66
C TRP A 5 -12.01 -7.16 16.29
N PHE A 6 -12.63 -6.25 15.51
CA PHE A 6 -13.79 -5.48 15.98
C PHE A 6 -14.97 -6.40 16.32
N LYS A 7 -15.24 -7.38 15.47
CA LYS A 7 -16.32 -8.35 15.72
C LYS A 7 -16.13 -9.10 17.05
N GLN A 8 -14.89 -9.50 17.35
CA GLN A 8 -14.57 -10.30 18.54
C GLN A 8 -14.41 -9.45 19.80
N ASN A 9 -13.79 -8.27 19.70
CA ASN A 9 -13.37 -7.48 20.85
C ASN A 9 -14.25 -6.25 21.11
N GLN A 10 -15.03 -5.81 20.09
CA GLN A 10 -15.92 -4.65 20.16
C GLN A 10 -17.28 -4.97 19.49
N PRO A 11 -18.00 -6.01 19.96
CA PRO A 11 -19.20 -6.50 19.29
C PRO A 11 -20.34 -5.47 19.16
N ASP A 12 -20.43 -4.54 20.12
CA ASP A 12 -21.45 -3.50 20.06
C ASP A 12 -21.11 -2.41 19.03
N ILE A 13 -19.83 -2.13 18.81
CA ILE A 13 -19.38 -1.28 17.69
C ILE A 13 -19.65 -2.02 16.38
N PHE A 14 -19.29 -3.29 16.28
CA PHE A 14 -19.52 -4.08 15.08
C PHE A 14 -21.01 -4.11 14.69
N LYS A 15 -21.92 -4.35 15.64
CA LYS A 15 -23.36 -4.38 15.38
C LYS A 15 -23.92 -3.05 14.88
N ARG A 16 -23.35 -1.91 15.31
CA ARG A 16 -23.78 -0.57 14.92
C ARG A 16 -23.03 -0.05 13.68
N THR A 17 -22.02 -0.78 13.20
CA THR A 17 -21.24 -0.38 12.04
C THR A 17 -22.09 -0.48 10.77
N TRP A 18 -22.20 0.63 10.06
CA TRP A 18 -22.81 0.66 8.74
C TRP A 18 -21.86 0.07 7.69
N LYS A 19 -20.61 0.57 7.63
CA LYS A 19 -19.60 0.11 6.67
C LYS A 19 -18.19 0.15 7.26
N PHE A 20 -17.37 -0.80 6.84
CA PHE A 20 -15.92 -0.76 7.00
C PHE A 20 -15.31 -0.17 5.73
N LEU A 21 -14.67 0.98 5.88
CA LEU A 21 -14.08 1.74 4.79
C LEU A 21 -12.56 1.84 5.00
N CYS A 22 -11.81 1.88 3.90
CA CYS A 22 -10.44 2.38 3.89
C CYS A 22 -10.45 3.92 3.69
N TYR A 23 -9.31 4.56 3.77
CA TYR A 23 -9.26 6.03 3.61
C TYR A 23 -9.75 6.50 2.24
N GLU A 24 -9.46 5.74 1.17
CA GLU A 24 -9.92 6.05 -0.19
C GLU A 24 -11.44 6.22 -0.25
N ASP A 25 -12.15 5.19 0.15
CA ASP A 25 -13.61 5.13 0.08
C ASP A 25 -14.28 5.91 1.22
N PHE A 26 -13.59 6.09 2.35
CA PHE A 26 -14.04 7.01 3.41
C PHE A 26 -14.06 8.47 2.94
N VAL A 27 -13.01 8.93 2.22
CA VAL A 27 -12.98 10.28 1.66
C VAL A 27 -14.10 10.47 0.64
N GLN A 28 -14.36 9.48 -0.23
CA GLN A 28 -15.49 9.53 -1.17
C GLN A 28 -16.83 9.72 -0.42
N HIS A 29 -17.04 8.95 0.65
CA HIS A 29 -18.23 9.09 1.49
C HIS A 29 -18.33 10.48 2.13
N ARG A 30 -17.22 11.02 2.64
CA ARG A 30 -17.19 12.40 3.20
C ARG A 30 -17.46 13.49 2.15
N LEU A 31 -17.17 13.21 0.90
CA LEU A 31 -17.51 14.06 -0.25
C LEU A 31 -18.97 13.91 -0.72
N GLY A 32 -19.80 13.15 0.00
CA GLY A 32 -21.22 12.96 -0.31
C GLY A 32 -21.48 11.92 -1.40
N LEU A 33 -20.53 11.03 -1.68
CA LEU A 33 -20.61 10.00 -2.70
C LEU A 33 -20.84 8.60 -2.08
N ASP A 34 -21.41 7.69 -2.87
CA ASP A 34 -21.50 6.28 -2.50
C ASP A 34 -20.11 5.62 -2.61
N PRO A 35 -19.55 5.08 -1.52
CA PRO A 35 -18.15 4.65 -1.49
C PRO A 35 -17.90 3.43 -2.39
N ILE A 36 -16.80 3.50 -3.16
CA ILE A 36 -16.30 2.42 -4.01
C ILE A 36 -14.82 2.23 -3.70
N MET A 37 -14.45 1.03 -3.29
CA MET A 37 -13.07 0.66 -3.01
C MET A 37 -12.38 0.14 -4.27
N SER A 38 -11.18 0.63 -4.58
CA SER A 38 -10.39 0.11 -5.70
C SER A 38 -10.03 -1.37 -5.49
N HIS A 39 -9.94 -2.14 -6.57
CA HIS A 39 -9.57 -3.56 -6.50
C HIS A 39 -8.20 -3.77 -5.83
N SER A 40 -7.23 -2.89 -6.12
CA SER A 40 -5.89 -2.97 -5.54
C SER A 40 -5.90 -2.79 -4.02
N LEU A 41 -6.74 -1.90 -3.50
CA LEU A 41 -6.91 -1.68 -2.06
C LEU A 41 -7.79 -2.77 -1.42
N ALA A 42 -8.90 -3.13 -2.08
CA ALA A 42 -9.80 -4.19 -1.62
C ALA A 42 -9.09 -5.53 -1.44
N ALA A 43 -8.14 -5.86 -2.31
CA ALA A 43 -7.33 -7.07 -2.19
C ALA A 43 -6.52 -7.13 -0.87
N ARG A 44 -6.14 -5.97 -0.31
CA ARG A 44 -5.41 -5.90 0.97
C ARG A 44 -6.26 -6.28 2.18
N THR A 45 -7.57 -6.33 2.02
CA THR A 45 -8.49 -6.83 3.07
C THR A 45 -8.46 -8.34 3.20
N MET A 46 -7.91 -9.07 2.21
CA MET A 46 -7.95 -10.53 2.05
C MET A 46 -9.35 -11.10 1.83
N ALA A 47 -10.32 -10.28 1.47
CA ALA A 47 -11.70 -10.70 1.21
C ALA A 47 -12.12 -10.53 -0.26
N LEU A 48 -11.27 -9.92 -1.10
CA LEU A 48 -11.51 -9.78 -2.54
C LEU A 48 -11.20 -11.10 -3.27
N ASP A 49 -12.12 -11.55 -4.12
CA ASP A 49 -11.78 -12.50 -5.18
C ASP A 49 -11.07 -11.73 -6.29
N VAL A 50 -9.76 -11.84 -6.35
CA VAL A 50 -8.91 -11.07 -7.28
C VAL A 50 -9.14 -11.43 -8.74
N ARG A 51 -9.72 -12.58 -9.05
CA ARG A 51 -10.04 -13.00 -10.42
C ARG A 51 -11.36 -12.40 -10.88
N LYS A 52 -12.33 -12.30 -9.97
CA LYS A 52 -13.66 -11.77 -10.27
C LYS A 52 -13.75 -10.25 -10.06
N GLY A 53 -12.82 -9.66 -9.33
CA GLY A 53 -12.85 -8.24 -8.97
C GLY A 53 -13.98 -7.86 -8.01
N GLY A 54 -14.45 -8.80 -7.20
CA GLY A 54 -15.53 -8.60 -6.24
C GLY A 54 -15.24 -9.27 -4.90
N TRP A 55 -16.04 -8.95 -3.89
CA TRP A 55 -15.94 -9.63 -2.59
C TRP A 55 -16.24 -11.13 -2.73
N SER A 56 -15.44 -11.96 -2.08
CA SER A 56 -15.65 -13.41 -2.00
C SER A 56 -16.68 -13.73 -0.93
N ASP A 57 -17.84 -14.26 -1.33
CA ASP A 57 -18.89 -14.67 -0.39
C ASP A 57 -18.40 -15.81 0.51
N GLU A 58 -17.52 -16.68 0.01
CA GLU A 58 -16.91 -17.76 0.80
C GLU A 58 -16.04 -17.18 1.94
N LEU A 59 -15.12 -16.26 1.63
CA LEU A 59 -14.25 -15.66 2.62
C LEU A 59 -15.03 -14.79 3.61
N LEU A 60 -16.03 -14.07 3.15
CA LEU A 60 -16.91 -13.30 4.01
C LEU A 60 -17.74 -14.21 4.92
N GLY A 61 -18.23 -15.34 4.40
CA GLY A 61 -18.94 -16.36 5.17
C GLY A 61 -18.07 -16.96 6.29
N ILE A 62 -16.81 -17.33 5.97
CA ILE A 62 -15.82 -17.82 6.95
C ILE A 62 -15.57 -16.76 8.03
N ALA A 63 -15.42 -15.50 7.65
CA ALA A 63 -15.23 -14.38 8.57
C ALA A 63 -16.51 -14.00 9.32
N GLY A 64 -17.69 -14.41 8.82
CA GLY A 64 -19.01 -14.02 9.32
C GLY A 64 -19.17 -12.49 9.27
N VAL A 65 -18.74 -11.86 8.19
CA VAL A 65 -18.87 -10.43 7.90
C VAL A 65 -19.92 -10.26 6.81
N PRO A 66 -21.05 -9.59 7.10
CA PRO A 66 -22.06 -9.30 6.09
C PRO A 66 -21.50 -8.49 4.93
N ARG A 67 -21.82 -8.87 3.70
CA ARG A 67 -21.34 -8.20 2.48
C ARG A 67 -21.73 -6.71 2.44
N GLU A 68 -22.90 -6.39 2.93
CA GLU A 68 -23.42 -5.02 3.02
C GLU A 68 -22.59 -4.10 3.93
N MET A 69 -21.77 -4.65 4.82
CA MET A 69 -20.82 -3.88 5.63
C MET A 69 -19.58 -3.44 4.85
N LEU A 70 -19.45 -3.83 3.59
CA LEU A 70 -18.32 -3.44 2.74
C LEU A 70 -18.83 -2.54 1.59
N PRO A 71 -18.02 -1.61 1.08
CA PRO A 71 -18.37 -0.82 -0.09
C PRO A 71 -18.39 -1.69 -1.36
N ARG A 72 -18.92 -1.16 -2.46
CA ARG A 72 -18.70 -1.77 -3.78
C ARG A 72 -17.22 -1.74 -4.14
N THR A 73 -16.81 -2.59 -5.08
CA THR A 73 -15.43 -2.60 -5.59
C THR A 73 -15.41 -2.26 -7.07
N ALA A 74 -14.34 -1.61 -7.53
CA ALA A 74 -14.11 -1.32 -8.94
C ALA A 74 -12.62 -1.26 -9.27
N ALA A 75 -12.27 -1.26 -10.55
CA ALA A 75 -10.90 -1.01 -11.00
C ALA A 75 -10.46 0.41 -10.61
N SER A 76 -9.15 0.62 -10.45
CA SER A 76 -8.56 1.95 -10.28
C SER A 76 -8.92 2.85 -11.47
N GLY A 77 -9.16 4.15 -11.21
CA GLY A 77 -9.58 5.11 -12.22
C GLY A 77 -11.08 5.08 -12.58
N THR A 78 -11.88 4.22 -11.92
CA THR A 78 -13.33 4.19 -12.14
C THR A 78 -13.98 5.44 -11.54
N VAL A 79 -14.81 6.14 -12.32
CA VAL A 79 -15.57 7.30 -11.84
C VAL A 79 -16.55 6.85 -10.75
N VAL A 80 -16.42 7.46 -9.56
CA VAL A 80 -17.34 7.28 -8.43
C VAL A 80 -18.55 8.19 -8.56
N GLY A 81 -18.33 9.44 -8.91
CA GLY A 81 -19.37 10.45 -9.09
C GLY A 81 -18.81 11.86 -9.12
N THR A 82 -19.71 12.83 -9.15
CA THR A 82 -19.39 14.25 -9.03
C THR A 82 -19.75 14.75 -7.64
N VAL A 83 -18.86 15.49 -7.01
CA VAL A 83 -19.10 16.08 -5.68
C VAL A 83 -20.36 16.97 -5.75
N PRO A 84 -21.34 16.77 -4.85
CA PRO A 84 -22.53 17.64 -4.80
C PRO A 84 -22.12 19.10 -4.56
N ASP A 85 -22.81 20.03 -5.24
CA ASP A 85 -22.50 21.47 -5.14
C ASP A 85 -22.50 21.97 -3.70
N SER A 86 -23.46 21.50 -2.89
CA SER A 86 -23.54 21.88 -1.47
C SER A 86 -22.32 21.44 -0.66
N VAL A 87 -21.74 20.30 -0.98
CA VAL A 87 -20.51 19.82 -0.32
C VAL A 87 -19.31 20.58 -0.82
N ALA A 88 -19.23 20.81 -2.14
CA ALA A 88 -18.16 21.59 -2.73
C ALA A 88 -18.11 23.02 -2.16
N ASP A 89 -19.26 23.70 -2.06
CA ASP A 89 -19.36 25.04 -1.48
C ASP A 89 -18.94 25.07 0.00
N ASP A 90 -19.34 24.05 0.79
CA ASP A 90 -19.05 23.96 2.23
C ASP A 90 -17.54 23.82 2.54
N ILE A 91 -16.81 23.12 1.66
CA ILE A 91 -15.38 22.83 1.86
C ILE A 91 -14.46 23.67 0.93
N GLY A 92 -15.02 24.60 0.17
CA GLY A 92 -14.26 25.51 -0.69
C GLY A 92 -13.69 24.86 -1.96
N LEU A 93 -14.31 23.80 -2.46
CA LEU A 93 -13.94 23.18 -3.73
C LEU A 93 -14.70 23.78 -4.92
N PRO A 94 -14.10 23.81 -6.11
CA PRO A 94 -14.83 24.11 -7.33
C PRO A 94 -16.00 23.15 -7.55
N ARG A 95 -17.12 23.62 -8.08
CA ARG A 95 -18.23 22.75 -8.47
C ARG A 95 -17.87 21.90 -9.67
N GLY A 96 -18.52 20.72 -9.79
CA GLY A 96 -18.31 19.81 -10.91
C GLY A 96 -17.06 18.93 -10.80
N ILE A 97 -16.42 18.86 -9.63
CA ILE A 97 -15.28 17.96 -9.41
C ILE A 97 -15.73 16.51 -9.50
N VAL A 98 -15.08 15.76 -10.40
CA VAL A 98 -15.28 14.33 -10.57
C VAL A 98 -14.30 13.58 -9.66
N VAL A 99 -14.81 12.61 -8.91
CA VAL A 99 -14.05 11.71 -8.05
C VAL A 99 -13.96 10.36 -8.71
N SER A 100 -12.76 9.77 -8.73
CA SER A 100 -12.52 8.42 -9.20
C SER A 100 -11.88 7.56 -8.09
N THR A 101 -11.97 6.24 -8.25
CA THR A 101 -11.18 5.32 -7.42
C THR A 101 -9.69 5.52 -7.65
N GLY A 102 -8.92 5.52 -6.58
CA GLY A 102 -7.45 5.53 -6.60
C GLY A 102 -6.88 4.11 -6.58
N GLY A 103 -6.06 3.81 -5.56
CA GLY A 103 -5.48 2.50 -5.41
C GLY A 103 -4.64 2.35 -4.15
N HIS A 104 -4.17 1.14 -3.92
CA HIS A 104 -3.16 0.85 -2.91
C HIS A 104 -1.86 1.59 -3.25
N ASP A 105 -1.19 2.14 -2.25
CA ASP A 105 -0.04 3.05 -2.40
C ASP A 105 1.10 2.49 -3.26
N GLN A 106 1.44 1.21 -3.12
CA GLN A 106 2.56 0.61 -3.84
C GLN A 106 2.31 0.51 -5.36
N PRO A 107 1.20 -0.07 -5.86
CA PRO A 107 0.93 -0.04 -7.30
C PRO A 107 0.57 1.37 -7.81
N ALA A 108 0.06 2.27 -6.97
CA ALA A 108 -0.12 3.68 -7.35
C ALA A 108 1.24 4.38 -7.49
N GLY A 109 2.19 4.11 -6.58
CA GLY A 109 3.57 4.57 -6.68
C GLY A 109 4.30 4.01 -7.92
N ALA A 110 4.07 2.72 -8.25
CA ALA A 110 4.59 2.13 -9.47
C ALA A 110 4.06 2.84 -10.72
N LEU A 111 2.75 3.13 -10.78
CA LEU A 111 2.15 3.92 -11.86
C LEU A 111 2.78 5.32 -11.93
N GLY A 112 2.95 6.00 -10.77
CA GLY A 112 3.58 7.32 -10.69
C GLY A 112 5.04 7.33 -11.13
N ALA A 113 5.77 6.21 -10.97
CA ALA A 113 7.12 6.00 -11.46
C ALA A 113 7.17 5.62 -12.96
N GLY A 114 6.02 5.53 -13.63
CA GLY A 114 5.94 5.18 -15.06
C GLY A 114 6.00 3.68 -15.35
N ILE A 115 5.82 2.81 -14.34
CA ILE A 115 5.78 1.36 -14.53
C ILE A 115 4.40 0.97 -15.09
N LEU A 116 4.36 0.76 -16.40
CA LEU A 116 3.14 0.50 -17.16
C LEU A 116 3.11 -0.89 -17.80
N GLU A 117 4.23 -1.62 -17.76
CA GLU A 117 4.39 -2.89 -18.46
C GLU A 117 4.73 -4.03 -17.49
N SER A 118 4.43 -5.25 -17.97
CA SER A 118 4.78 -6.47 -17.26
C SER A 118 6.29 -6.72 -17.32
N GLY A 119 6.86 -7.14 -16.20
CA GLY A 119 8.29 -7.41 -16.08
C GLY A 119 9.09 -6.25 -15.50
N GLU A 120 8.45 -5.11 -15.30
CA GLU A 120 9.02 -3.96 -14.58
C GLU A 120 8.66 -4.00 -13.09
N ALA A 121 9.42 -3.29 -12.29
CA ALA A 121 9.17 -3.15 -10.86
C ALA A 121 9.61 -1.78 -10.36
N VAL A 122 8.91 -1.25 -9.37
CA VAL A 122 9.41 -0.15 -8.57
C VAL A 122 10.09 -0.70 -7.32
N TYR A 123 11.22 -0.14 -6.96
CA TYR A 123 11.90 -0.35 -5.69
C TYR A 123 11.82 0.93 -4.87
N ALA A 124 11.06 0.87 -3.80
CA ALA A 124 10.87 1.98 -2.87
C ALA A 124 11.71 1.75 -1.62
N THR A 125 12.71 2.61 -1.41
CA THR A 125 13.56 2.60 -0.22
C THR A 125 13.18 3.73 0.71
N GLY A 126 12.76 3.38 1.90
CA GLY A 126 12.44 4.31 2.98
C GLY A 126 12.88 3.73 4.32
N THR A 127 12.10 3.88 5.37
CA THR A 127 12.32 3.18 6.65
C THR A 127 12.35 1.67 6.44
N VAL A 128 11.50 1.18 5.53
CA VAL A 128 11.45 -0.20 5.03
C VAL A 128 11.75 -0.22 3.53
N ASP A 129 12.19 -1.34 3.02
CA ASP A 129 12.34 -1.57 1.59
C ASP A 129 11.12 -2.30 1.04
N CYS A 130 10.66 -1.88 -0.13
CA CYS A 130 9.53 -2.50 -0.80
C CYS A 130 9.81 -2.62 -2.30
N ILE A 131 9.62 -3.81 -2.85
CA ILE A 131 9.65 -4.06 -4.30
C ILE A 131 8.23 -4.38 -4.73
N CYS A 132 7.71 -3.64 -5.72
CA CYS A 132 6.41 -3.86 -6.30
C CYS A 132 6.56 -4.21 -7.80
N PRO A 133 6.72 -5.49 -8.14
CA PRO A 133 6.76 -5.94 -9.52
C PRO A 133 5.36 -5.98 -10.14
N ILE A 134 5.30 -5.73 -11.45
CA ILE A 134 4.07 -5.69 -12.24
C ILE A 134 4.04 -6.87 -13.21
N TYR A 135 2.89 -7.52 -13.32
CA TYR A 135 2.66 -8.72 -14.12
C TYR A 135 1.46 -8.56 -15.05
N LYS A 136 1.51 -9.20 -16.21
CA LYS A 136 0.41 -9.24 -17.19
C LYS A 136 -0.65 -10.29 -16.85
N THR A 137 -0.27 -11.33 -16.10
CA THR A 137 -1.15 -12.45 -15.79
C THR A 137 -1.20 -12.69 -14.29
N TYR A 138 -2.39 -13.04 -13.79
CA TYR A 138 -2.53 -13.54 -12.44
C TYR A 138 -1.71 -14.83 -12.29
N SER A 139 -0.79 -14.83 -11.35
CA SER A 139 0.06 -16.00 -11.06
C SER A 139 0.21 -16.18 -9.56
N VAL A 140 -0.28 -17.31 -9.07
CA VAL A 140 -0.06 -17.77 -7.70
C VAL A 140 0.41 -19.22 -7.79
N THR A 141 1.62 -19.48 -7.32
CA THR A 141 2.28 -20.80 -7.30
C THR A 141 2.57 -21.20 -5.86
N GLU A 142 2.87 -22.46 -5.64
CA GLU A 142 3.32 -22.93 -4.32
C GLU A 142 4.55 -22.14 -3.82
N GLN A 143 5.46 -21.78 -4.72
CA GLN A 143 6.65 -20.99 -4.40
C GLN A 143 6.30 -19.57 -3.96
N THR A 144 5.37 -18.89 -4.65
CA THR A 144 4.94 -17.55 -4.26
C THR A 144 4.21 -17.56 -2.92
N VAL A 145 3.40 -18.60 -2.67
CA VAL A 145 2.72 -18.79 -1.37
C VAL A 145 3.74 -19.05 -0.26
N ALA A 146 4.71 -19.95 -0.49
CA ALA A 146 5.76 -20.25 0.48
C ALA A 146 6.64 -19.01 0.78
N GLY A 147 6.84 -18.14 -0.23
CA GLY A 147 7.55 -16.86 -0.10
C GLY A 147 6.69 -15.71 0.46
N ASN A 148 5.45 -15.96 0.90
CA ASN A 148 4.49 -14.92 1.34
C ASN A 148 4.26 -13.81 0.30
N LEU A 149 4.41 -14.13 -0.98
CA LEU A 149 4.14 -13.18 -2.07
C LEU A 149 2.67 -13.22 -2.44
N CYS A 150 2.09 -12.05 -2.61
CA CYS A 150 0.71 -11.88 -3.07
C CYS A 150 0.66 -11.62 -4.58
N CYS A 151 -0.50 -11.82 -5.18
CA CYS A 151 -0.79 -11.37 -6.53
C CYS A 151 -2.19 -10.73 -6.53
N TYR A 152 -2.29 -9.47 -6.90
CA TYR A 152 -3.54 -8.71 -6.84
C TYR A 152 -3.60 -7.65 -7.95
N PRO A 153 -4.79 -7.12 -8.29
CA PRO A 153 -4.93 -6.13 -9.34
C PRO A 153 -4.08 -4.88 -9.10
N SER A 154 -3.33 -4.45 -10.11
CA SER A 154 -2.59 -3.19 -10.11
C SER A 154 -3.53 -1.99 -10.26
N CYS A 155 -2.99 -0.76 -10.16
CA CYS A 155 -3.68 0.46 -10.53
C CYS A 155 -3.84 0.62 -12.05
N VAL A 156 -3.04 -0.08 -12.84
CA VAL A 156 -3.20 -0.15 -14.31
C VAL A 156 -4.15 -1.30 -14.64
N PRO A 157 -5.29 -1.04 -15.31
CA PRO A 157 -6.25 -2.08 -15.67
C PRO A 157 -5.61 -3.22 -16.49
N GLY A 158 -5.94 -4.46 -16.14
CA GLY A 158 -5.40 -5.65 -16.82
C GLY A 158 -4.01 -6.08 -16.34
N LEU A 159 -3.38 -5.32 -15.46
CA LEU A 159 -2.12 -5.70 -14.82
C LEU A 159 -2.32 -6.11 -13.36
N TYR A 160 -1.40 -6.92 -12.88
CA TYR A 160 -1.32 -7.39 -11.50
C TYR A 160 -0.04 -6.91 -10.85
N ALA A 161 -0.07 -6.76 -9.55
CA ALA A 161 1.08 -6.42 -8.73
C ALA A 161 1.34 -7.51 -7.69
N SER A 162 2.59 -7.61 -7.28
CA SER A 162 2.99 -8.28 -6.04
C SER A 162 3.72 -7.29 -5.15
N ILE A 163 3.94 -7.65 -3.91
CA ILE A 163 4.77 -6.87 -2.99
C ILE A 163 5.68 -7.84 -2.26
N ALA A 164 6.98 -7.55 -2.34
CA ALA A 164 7.98 -8.09 -1.44
C ALA A 164 8.54 -6.93 -0.62
N PHE A 165 8.63 -7.08 0.69
CA PHE A 165 9.16 -6.01 1.54
C PHE A 165 10.02 -6.57 2.67
N ASN A 166 10.98 -5.76 3.08
CA ASN A 166 11.79 -5.98 4.26
C ASN A 166 11.50 -4.86 5.26
N PHE A 167 11.36 -5.20 6.54
CA PHE A 167 11.08 -4.23 7.60
C PHE A 167 12.25 -3.28 7.89
N THR A 168 13.42 -3.54 7.33
CA THR A 168 14.61 -2.73 7.47
C THR A 168 15.12 -2.27 6.11
N GLY A 169 15.13 -0.98 5.90
CA GLY A 169 15.73 -0.29 4.77
C GLY A 169 16.65 0.82 5.30
N GLY A 170 16.27 2.07 5.16
CA GLY A 170 17.00 3.21 5.72
C GLY A 170 17.17 3.16 7.25
N SER A 171 16.31 2.41 7.96
CA SER A 171 16.48 2.15 9.39
C SER A 171 17.78 1.39 9.71
N LEU A 172 18.28 0.52 8.81
CA LEU A 172 19.55 -0.16 8.95
C LEU A 172 20.72 0.83 8.87
N LEU A 173 20.68 1.75 7.89
CA LEU A 173 21.70 2.81 7.77
C LEU A 173 21.69 3.74 8.99
N LYS A 174 20.50 4.09 9.47
CA LYS A 174 20.37 4.88 10.70
C LYS A 174 20.96 4.15 11.89
N TRP A 175 20.65 2.87 12.07
CA TRP A 175 21.22 2.04 13.14
C TRP A 175 22.75 1.96 13.04
N TYR A 176 23.30 1.75 11.82
CA TYR A 176 24.74 1.74 11.59
C TYR A 176 25.38 3.08 12.00
N ARG A 177 24.81 4.20 11.53
CA ARG A 177 25.25 5.55 11.91
C ARG A 177 25.27 5.73 13.43
N ASP A 178 24.18 5.36 14.10
CA ASP A 178 24.00 5.61 15.53
C ASP A 178 24.87 4.68 16.40
N THR A 179 25.30 3.53 15.85
CA THR A 179 26.04 2.51 16.62
C THR A 179 27.54 2.53 16.32
N PHE A 180 27.94 2.73 15.07
CA PHE A 180 29.31 2.51 14.62
C PHE A 180 30.01 3.75 14.04
N ALA A 181 29.26 4.77 13.61
CA ALA A 181 29.80 5.91 12.88
C ALA A 181 30.03 7.16 13.75
N ALA A 182 30.55 7.01 14.95
CA ALA A 182 30.76 8.13 15.88
C ALA A 182 31.78 9.18 15.34
N GLU A 183 32.76 8.74 14.58
CA GLU A 183 33.79 9.61 14.01
C GLU A 183 33.24 10.39 12.82
N GLU A 184 32.49 9.73 11.95
CA GLU A 184 31.79 10.35 10.81
C GLU A 184 30.74 11.36 11.28
N CYS A 185 30.01 11.04 12.36
CA CYS A 185 29.08 11.99 12.97
C CYS A 185 29.79 13.25 13.50
N ARG A 186 30.97 13.09 14.10
CA ARG A 186 31.77 14.22 14.57
C ARG A 186 32.27 15.06 13.40
N SER A 187 32.81 14.41 12.35
CA SER A 187 33.28 15.08 11.14
C SER A 187 32.14 15.82 10.44
N ALA A 188 30.95 15.24 10.39
CA ALA A 188 29.74 15.90 9.86
C ALA A 188 29.40 17.18 10.64
N ALA A 189 29.43 17.11 11.98
CA ALA A 189 29.15 18.27 12.83
C ALA A 189 30.20 19.39 12.65
N GLU A 190 31.46 19.06 12.47
CA GLU A 190 32.55 20.01 12.27
C GLU A 190 32.55 20.63 10.89
N SER A 191 32.27 19.85 9.85
CA SER A 191 32.31 20.29 8.44
C SER A 191 31.01 20.87 7.92
N GLY A 192 29.89 20.62 8.60
CA GLY A 192 28.51 20.96 8.12
C GLY A 192 28.04 20.09 6.96
N ARG A 193 28.72 18.98 6.65
CA ARG A 193 28.31 18.02 5.63
C ARG A 193 27.27 17.02 6.22
N ASP A 194 26.49 16.42 5.33
CA ASP A 194 25.61 15.31 5.71
C ASP A 194 26.43 14.07 6.11
N VAL A 195 26.08 13.43 7.22
CA VAL A 195 26.79 12.25 7.73
C VAL A 195 26.72 11.07 6.75
N TYR A 196 25.62 10.92 6.02
CA TYR A 196 25.49 9.84 5.04
C TYR A 196 26.33 10.07 3.79
N GLU A 197 26.59 11.33 3.39
CA GLU A 197 27.58 11.64 2.35
C GLU A 197 28.97 11.20 2.78
N ILE A 198 29.37 11.52 4.01
CA ILE A 198 30.71 11.14 4.56
C ILE A 198 30.83 9.61 4.60
N LEU A 199 29.77 8.90 5.04
CA LEU A 199 29.72 7.44 5.03
C LEU A 199 29.84 6.87 3.61
N CYS A 200 29.14 7.43 2.65
CA CYS A 200 29.21 7.01 1.24
C CYS A 200 30.59 7.21 0.63
N ASP A 201 31.28 8.30 0.97
CA ASP A 201 32.67 8.58 0.49
C ASP A 201 33.66 7.48 0.93
N SER A 202 33.39 6.82 2.05
CA SER A 202 34.23 5.75 2.60
C SER A 202 33.90 4.34 2.07
N VAL A 203 32.84 4.20 1.26
CA VAL A 203 32.41 2.90 0.72
C VAL A 203 33.41 2.38 -0.31
N PRO A 204 33.94 1.15 -0.19
CA PRO A 204 34.82 0.55 -1.18
C PRO A 204 34.12 0.40 -2.54
N ALA A 205 34.87 0.52 -3.62
CA ALA A 205 34.35 0.36 -4.98
C ALA A 205 33.83 -1.06 -5.27
N ALA A 206 34.29 -2.07 -4.52
CA ALA A 206 33.85 -3.43 -4.61
C ALA A 206 33.07 -3.83 -3.33
N PRO A 207 31.90 -4.50 -3.46
CA PRO A 207 31.14 -4.95 -2.30
C PRO A 207 31.89 -6.06 -1.56
N GLU A 208 31.88 -6.00 -0.24
CA GLU A 208 32.37 -7.07 0.62
C GLU A 208 31.34 -8.21 0.74
N LYS A 209 31.82 -9.43 0.94
CA LYS A 209 30.97 -10.61 1.12
C LYS A 209 30.49 -10.75 2.58
N LEU A 210 30.02 -9.66 3.15
CA LEU A 210 29.45 -9.64 4.50
C LEU A 210 27.93 -9.62 4.40
N LEU A 211 27.27 -10.57 5.05
CA LEU A 211 25.81 -10.63 5.18
C LEU A 211 25.41 -10.15 6.57
N ILE A 212 24.53 -9.16 6.60
CA ILE A 212 23.92 -8.67 7.85
C ILE A 212 22.48 -9.14 7.87
N LEU A 213 22.08 -9.83 8.93
CA LEU A 213 20.68 -10.18 9.19
C LEU A 213 20.03 -9.07 10.04
N PRO A 214 19.14 -8.27 9.47
CA PRO A 214 18.58 -7.10 10.13
C PRO A 214 17.41 -7.46 11.05
N HIS A 215 17.69 -8.19 12.12
CA HIS A 215 16.73 -8.51 13.17
C HIS A 215 16.77 -7.42 14.26
N PHE A 216 15.92 -6.43 14.11
CA PHE A 216 15.74 -5.32 15.06
C PHE A 216 14.39 -5.41 15.76
#